data_00413f574290f508fbf2c31792cad544
#
_entry.id   00413f574290f508fbf2c31792cad544
#
_cell.length_a   1.000
_cell.length_b   1.000
_cell.length_c   1.000
_cell.angle_alpha   90.00
_cell.angle_beta   90.00
_cell.angle_gamma   90.00
#
_symmetry.space_group_name_H-M   'P 1'
#
loop_
_entity.id
_entity.type
_entity.pdbx_description
1 polymer ?
#
loop_
_entity_poly.entity_id
_entity_poly.type
_entity_poly.pdbx_seq_one_letter_code
_entity_poly.pdbx_strand_id
1 'polypeptide(L)'
;MFDMECEIYMGKEDVRRQRLNVYRMELLGAKVNSVDNGTATLKDAINEAMRDWATNIDTTFYLIGSVMGPHPYPTMVRDFQKVIGEEAKKQLMEKEGRLPDCVVACVGGGSNAMGMFYDFIPDESVRLVGAEAAGKGIDTKLHAATVAKGSLGIFHGMKSYFLQNEEGQIAPVYSISAGLDYPGVGPEHANLYKTGRAEYVPITDEEAVQALEYLSRTEGIIPAIESAHAVAAALKIAPEMKPDQIMIINISGRGDKDMQQI
;
A
#
# COMPACT_ATOMS: atom_id res chain seq x y z
N MET A 1 16.08 10.97 -18.40
CA MET A 1 17.31 10.25 -17.96
C MET A 1 17.66 9.15 -18.96
N PHE A 2 16.73 8.29 -19.35
CA PHE A 2 16.97 7.17 -20.28
C PHE A 2 16.55 7.44 -21.72
N ASP A 3 16.20 8.67 -22.06
CA ASP A 3 15.68 9.10 -23.38
C ASP A 3 14.47 8.27 -23.85
N MET A 4 13.57 7.96 -22.91
CA MET A 4 12.35 7.22 -23.13
C MET A 4 11.14 8.12 -22.87
N GLU A 5 10.12 7.98 -23.69
CA GLU A 5 8.81 8.57 -23.41
C GLU A 5 8.18 7.91 -22.16
N CYS A 6 7.49 8.70 -21.36
CA CYS A 6 6.83 8.21 -20.14
C CYS A 6 5.38 8.69 -20.12
N GLU A 7 4.44 7.75 -20.20
CA GLU A 7 3.01 8.00 -20.04
C GLU A 7 2.49 7.44 -18.72
N ILE A 8 1.79 8.26 -17.95
CA ILE A 8 1.24 7.91 -16.64
C ILE A 8 -0.27 7.98 -16.71
N TYR A 9 -0.94 6.94 -16.26
CA TYR A 9 -2.40 6.89 -16.15
C TYR A 9 -2.81 7.14 -14.70
N MET A 10 -3.67 8.12 -14.47
CA MET A 10 -4.24 8.43 -13.15
C MET A 10 -5.74 8.63 -13.27
N GLY A 11 -6.49 8.11 -12.29
CA GLY A 11 -7.90 8.43 -12.17
C GLY A 11 -8.09 9.94 -11.97
N LYS A 12 -9.12 10.52 -12.60
CA LYS A 12 -9.43 11.96 -12.51
C LYS A 12 -9.58 12.44 -11.07
N GLU A 13 -10.16 11.61 -10.22
CA GLU A 13 -10.26 11.89 -8.78
C GLU A 13 -8.89 11.91 -8.10
N ASP A 14 -7.99 10.99 -8.48
CA ASP A 14 -6.63 10.94 -7.96
C ASP A 14 -5.77 12.10 -8.48
N VAL A 15 -5.96 12.53 -9.73
CA VAL A 15 -5.33 13.75 -10.26
C VAL A 15 -5.68 14.96 -9.38
N ARG A 16 -6.94 15.06 -8.95
CA ARG A 16 -7.38 16.13 -8.04
C ARG A 16 -6.76 16.01 -6.65
N ARG A 17 -6.82 14.80 -6.05
CA ARG A 17 -6.31 14.52 -4.69
C ARG A 17 -4.79 14.65 -4.60
N GLN A 18 -4.07 14.29 -5.67
CA GLN A 18 -2.61 14.25 -5.71
C GLN A 18 -1.99 15.28 -6.67
N ARG A 19 -2.59 16.47 -6.76
CA ARG A 19 -2.17 17.52 -7.69
C ARG A 19 -0.68 17.86 -7.63
N LEU A 20 -0.10 17.85 -6.43
CA LEU A 20 1.33 18.10 -6.25
C LEU A 20 2.20 17.03 -6.94
N ASN A 21 1.78 15.76 -6.88
CA ASN A 21 2.49 14.68 -7.56
C ASN A 21 2.32 14.78 -9.08
N VAL A 22 1.14 15.13 -9.58
CA VAL A 22 0.90 15.39 -11.02
C VAL A 22 1.85 16.48 -11.52
N TYR A 23 1.94 17.60 -10.82
CA TYR A 23 2.87 18.68 -11.17
C TYR A 23 4.33 18.20 -11.21
N ARG A 24 4.76 17.37 -10.24
CA ARG A 24 6.11 16.80 -10.23
C ARG A 24 6.37 15.88 -11.43
N MET A 25 5.41 15.04 -11.80
CA MET A 25 5.50 14.14 -12.95
C MET A 25 5.65 14.94 -14.27
N GLU A 26 4.80 15.94 -14.47
CA GLU A 26 4.86 16.82 -15.64
C GLU A 26 6.16 17.64 -15.70
N LEU A 27 6.62 18.16 -14.55
CA LEU A 27 7.88 18.88 -14.46
C LEU A 27 9.08 17.99 -14.84
N LEU A 28 9.00 16.70 -14.58
CA LEU A 28 10.02 15.70 -14.96
C LEU A 28 9.87 15.23 -16.42
N GLY A 29 8.89 15.75 -17.16
CA GLY A 29 8.68 15.47 -18.58
C GLY A 29 7.76 14.30 -18.88
N ALA A 30 7.07 13.72 -17.89
CA ALA A 30 6.07 12.69 -18.12
C ALA A 30 4.75 13.30 -18.60
N LYS A 31 4.01 12.54 -19.43
CA LYS A 31 2.64 12.87 -19.83
C LYS A 31 1.67 12.18 -18.86
N VAL A 32 0.80 12.94 -18.22
CA VAL A 32 -0.23 12.40 -17.32
C VAL A 32 -1.56 12.33 -18.04
N ASN A 33 -2.08 11.11 -18.22
CA ASN A 33 -3.37 10.82 -18.83
C ASN A 33 -4.43 10.66 -17.73
N SER A 34 -5.37 11.59 -17.69
CA SER A 34 -6.48 11.55 -16.72
C SER A 34 -7.57 10.58 -17.19
N VAL A 35 -7.88 9.57 -16.37
CA VAL A 35 -8.90 8.55 -16.66
C VAL A 35 -10.21 8.92 -15.98
N ASP A 36 -11.28 9.05 -16.75
CA ASP A 36 -12.61 9.49 -16.29
C ASP A 36 -13.67 8.36 -16.37
N ASN A 37 -13.23 7.11 -16.50
CA ASN A 37 -14.10 5.93 -16.58
C ASN A 37 -14.35 5.34 -15.18
N GLY A 38 -15.46 4.64 -15.00
CA GLY A 38 -15.77 3.92 -13.76
C GLY A 38 -15.87 4.85 -12.55
N THR A 39 -15.07 4.58 -11.53
CA THR A 39 -14.94 5.42 -10.33
C THR A 39 -13.91 6.54 -10.50
N ALA A 40 -13.21 6.59 -11.62
CA ALA A 40 -12.14 7.53 -11.93
C ALA A 40 -10.99 7.52 -10.86
N THR A 41 -10.70 6.34 -10.31
CA THR A 41 -9.66 6.11 -9.30
C THR A 41 -8.59 5.14 -9.80
N LEU A 42 -7.69 4.72 -8.92
CA LEU A 42 -6.53 3.87 -9.23
C LEU A 42 -6.89 2.60 -10.03
N LYS A 43 -7.99 1.92 -9.71
CA LYS A 43 -8.43 0.71 -10.43
C LYS A 43 -8.64 0.98 -11.92
N ASP A 44 -9.31 2.08 -12.25
CA ASP A 44 -9.64 2.41 -13.64
C ASP A 44 -8.40 2.92 -14.40
N ALA A 45 -7.48 3.61 -13.69
CA ALA A 45 -6.18 3.97 -14.24
C ALA A 45 -5.36 2.74 -14.64
N ILE A 46 -5.31 1.70 -13.79
CA ILE A 46 -4.64 0.43 -14.09
C ILE A 46 -5.28 -0.24 -15.33
N ASN A 47 -6.60 -0.26 -15.42
CA ASN A 47 -7.29 -0.80 -16.59
C ASN A 47 -6.86 -0.11 -17.89
N GLU A 48 -6.77 1.22 -17.91
CA GLU A 48 -6.33 1.96 -19.10
C GLU A 48 -4.86 1.72 -19.42
N ALA A 49 -3.98 1.75 -18.42
CA ALA A 49 -2.57 1.46 -18.62
C ALA A 49 -2.35 0.05 -19.20
N MET A 50 -3.10 -0.95 -18.73
CA MET A 50 -3.01 -2.32 -19.25
C MET A 50 -3.56 -2.43 -20.67
N ARG A 51 -4.61 -1.68 -21.04
CA ARG A 51 -5.14 -1.64 -22.41
C ARG A 51 -4.13 -1.01 -23.37
N ASP A 52 -3.55 0.12 -22.98
CA ASP A 52 -2.52 0.79 -23.79
C ASP A 52 -1.31 -0.11 -23.98
N TRP A 53 -0.79 -0.71 -22.90
CA TRP A 53 0.32 -1.66 -22.97
C TRP A 53 0.02 -2.85 -23.89
N ALA A 54 -1.17 -3.46 -23.77
CA ALA A 54 -1.55 -4.60 -24.61
C ALA A 54 -1.67 -4.21 -26.10
N THR A 55 -2.08 -2.97 -26.38
CA THR A 55 -2.18 -2.44 -27.74
C THR A 55 -0.81 -2.15 -28.35
N ASN A 56 0.14 -1.71 -27.54
CA ASN A 56 1.47 -1.25 -27.95
C ASN A 56 2.61 -2.14 -27.43
N ILE A 57 2.34 -3.41 -27.24
CA ILE A 57 3.24 -4.35 -26.53
C ILE A 57 4.65 -4.45 -27.12
N ASP A 58 4.80 -4.26 -28.42
CA ASP A 58 6.09 -4.37 -29.12
C ASP A 58 7.03 -3.20 -28.84
N THR A 59 6.50 -2.05 -28.39
CA THR A 59 7.25 -0.81 -28.21
C THR A 59 7.14 -0.23 -26.80
N THR A 60 6.28 -0.80 -25.97
CA THR A 60 5.94 -0.23 -24.67
C THR A 60 6.21 -1.20 -23.54
N PHE A 61 6.94 -0.73 -22.52
CA PHE A 61 7.15 -1.47 -21.28
C PHE A 61 6.12 -1.02 -20.23
N TYR A 62 5.36 -1.97 -19.69
CA TYR A 62 4.46 -1.70 -18.58
C TYR A 62 5.22 -1.67 -17.26
N LEU A 63 5.22 -0.53 -16.59
CA LEU A 63 5.85 -0.33 -15.30
C LEU A 63 4.78 -0.23 -14.21
N ILE A 64 4.62 -1.28 -13.41
CA ILE A 64 3.77 -1.27 -12.22
C ILE A 64 4.62 -1.07 -10.97
N GLY A 65 4.19 -0.16 -10.09
CA GLY A 65 4.92 0.20 -8.86
C GLY A 65 4.49 -0.57 -7.62
N SER A 66 3.69 -1.64 -7.75
CA SER A 66 3.23 -2.42 -6.60
C SER A 66 3.45 -3.93 -6.82
N VAL A 67 3.34 -4.71 -5.73
CA VAL A 67 3.48 -6.18 -5.73
C VAL A 67 2.21 -6.88 -6.26
N MET A 68 1.63 -6.32 -7.30
CA MET A 68 0.38 -6.73 -7.93
C MET A 68 0.59 -7.09 -9.40
N GLY A 69 -0.46 -7.62 -10.03
CA GLY A 69 -0.45 -7.97 -11.44
C GLY A 69 0.07 -9.39 -11.71
N PRO A 70 0.24 -9.75 -13.00
CA PRO A 70 0.68 -11.09 -13.38
C PRO A 70 2.17 -11.30 -13.03
N HIS A 71 2.56 -12.59 -12.95
CA HIS A 71 3.98 -12.91 -12.88
C HIS A 71 4.72 -12.33 -14.12
N PRO A 72 5.92 -11.72 -13.96
CA PRO A 72 6.76 -11.68 -12.77
C PRO A 72 6.66 -10.40 -11.93
N TYR A 73 5.71 -9.50 -12.19
CA TYR A 73 5.67 -8.18 -11.54
C TYR A 73 5.68 -8.22 -10.01
N PRO A 74 4.88 -9.05 -9.31
CA PRO A 74 4.95 -9.11 -7.86
C PRO A 74 6.35 -9.44 -7.33
N THR A 75 7.02 -10.41 -7.96
CA THR A 75 8.40 -10.81 -7.62
C THR A 75 9.40 -9.68 -7.88
N MET A 76 9.32 -9.04 -9.04
CA MET A 76 10.24 -7.94 -9.40
C MET A 76 10.12 -6.78 -8.42
N VAL A 77 8.90 -6.34 -8.14
CA VAL A 77 8.67 -5.21 -7.22
C VAL A 77 9.09 -5.57 -5.79
N ARG A 78 8.76 -6.77 -5.30
CA ARG A 78 9.26 -7.27 -4.02
C ARG A 78 10.78 -7.22 -3.95
N ASP A 79 11.47 -7.74 -4.95
CA ASP A 79 12.92 -7.84 -4.95
C ASP A 79 13.62 -6.48 -4.95
N PHE A 80 12.99 -5.45 -5.55
CA PHE A 80 13.47 -4.06 -5.43
C PHE A 80 13.12 -3.43 -4.09
N GLN A 81 11.98 -3.76 -3.50
CA GLN A 81 11.52 -3.17 -2.25
C GLN A 81 12.09 -3.84 -0.99
N LYS A 82 12.55 -5.10 -1.07
CA LYS A 82 13.03 -5.86 0.10
C LYS A 82 14.23 -5.24 0.81
N VAL A 83 14.97 -4.36 0.15
CA VAL A 83 16.03 -3.55 0.78
C VAL A 83 15.56 -2.84 2.05
N ILE A 84 14.26 -2.49 2.12
CA ILE A 84 13.66 -1.86 3.31
C ILE A 84 13.79 -2.77 4.53
N GLY A 85 13.39 -4.03 4.41
CA GLY A 85 13.46 -5.03 5.48
C GLY A 85 14.89 -5.46 5.79
N GLU A 86 15.71 -5.67 4.74
CA GLU A 86 17.13 -6.02 4.88
C GLU A 86 17.89 -4.97 5.70
N GLU A 87 17.74 -3.69 5.36
CA GLU A 87 18.38 -2.59 6.09
C GLU A 87 17.82 -2.42 7.50
N ALA A 88 16.49 -2.47 7.67
CA ALA A 88 15.85 -2.34 8.97
C ALA A 88 16.31 -3.46 9.94
N LYS A 89 16.35 -4.70 9.47
CA LYS A 89 16.81 -5.86 10.25
C LYS A 89 18.28 -5.71 10.64
N LYS A 90 19.13 -5.34 9.68
CA LYS A 90 20.56 -5.11 9.95
C LYS A 90 20.78 -4.01 10.98
N GLN A 91 20.16 -2.85 10.79
CA GLN A 91 20.30 -1.70 11.68
C GLN A 91 19.81 -2.02 13.10
N LEU A 92 18.70 -2.76 13.24
CA LEU A 92 18.21 -3.17 14.54
C LEU A 92 19.15 -4.15 15.21
N MET A 93 19.66 -5.15 14.48
CA MET A 93 20.65 -6.09 15.03
C MET A 93 21.92 -5.40 15.48
N GLU A 94 22.39 -4.38 14.76
CA GLU A 94 23.57 -3.57 15.16
C GLU A 94 23.30 -2.75 16.41
N LYS A 95 22.07 -2.23 16.56
CA LYS A 95 21.70 -1.33 17.65
C LYS A 95 21.28 -2.05 18.94
N GLU A 96 20.45 -3.08 18.80
CA GLU A 96 19.77 -3.77 19.93
C GLU A 96 20.27 -5.22 20.14
N GLY A 97 21.03 -5.78 19.18
CA GLY A 97 21.56 -7.15 19.26
C GLY A 97 20.51 -8.25 19.12
N ARG A 98 19.26 -7.91 18.72
CA ARG A 98 18.17 -8.86 18.59
C ARG A 98 17.15 -8.45 17.52
N LEU A 99 16.28 -9.39 17.13
CA LEU A 99 15.15 -9.15 16.24
C LEU A 99 14.04 -8.36 16.94
N PRO A 100 13.17 -7.66 16.17
CA PRO A 100 11.97 -7.02 16.72
C PRO A 100 10.94 -8.08 17.12
N ASP A 101 10.04 -7.73 18.03
CA ASP A 101 8.89 -8.55 18.39
C ASP A 101 7.73 -8.35 17.38
N CYS A 102 7.63 -7.17 16.80
CA CYS A 102 6.57 -6.81 15.87
C CYS A 102 7.08 -5.88 14.76
N VAL A 103 6.57 -6.10 13.54
CA VAL A 103 6.80 -5.22 12.38
C VAL A 103 5.46 -4.81 11.82
N VAL A 104 5.22 -3.51 11.65
CA VAL A 104 3.95 -2.92 11.19
C VAL A 104 4.17 -2.11 9.94
N ALA A 105 3.33 -2.30 8.91
CA ALA A 105 3.34 -1.52 7.68
C ALA A 105 1.92 -1.33 7.14
N CYS A 106 1.65 -0.21 6.43
CA CYS A 106 0.38 -0.02 5.74
C CYS A 106 0.28 -0.88 4.48
N VAL A 107 -0.94 -1.31 4.15
CA VAL A 107 -1.20 -2.22 3.03
C VAL A 107 -2.37 -1.72 2.18
N GLY A 108 -2.05 -1.32 0.94
CA GLY A 108 -2.99 -1.22 -0.17
C GLY A 108 -2.69 -2.36 -1.13
N GLY A 109 -2.01 -2.13 -2.26
CA GLY A 109 -1.40 -3.20 -3.07
C GLY A 109 -0.30 -3.95 -2.32
N GLY A 110 0.40 -3.28 -1.40
CA GLY A 110 1.27 -3.87 -0.39
C GLY A 110 2.76 -3.87 -0.69
N SER A 111 3.27 -3.05 -1.63
CA SER A 111 4.69 -3.07 -1.99
C SER A 111 5.62 -2.66 -0.85
N ASN A 112 5.29 -1.59 -0.13
CA ASN A 112 6.08 -1.15 1.02
C ASN A 112 6.09 -2.20 2.14
N ALA A 113 4.93 -2.79 2.42
CA ALA A 113 4.79 -3.82 3.45
C ALA A 113 5.51 -5.11 3.06
N MET A 114 5.43 -5.54 1.79
CA MET A 114 6.18 -6.70 1.33
C MET A 114 7.68 -6.44 1.40
N GLY A 115 8.12 -5.24 1.00
CA GLY A 115 9.52 -4.83 1.13
C GLY A 115 10.04 -4.90 2.57
N MET A 116 9.22 -4.47 3.54
CA MET A 116 9.56 -4.55 4.95
C MET A 116 9.47 -5.99 5.49
N PHE A 117 8.41 -6.73 5.15
CA PHE A 117 8.13 -8.05 5.74
C PHE A 117 9.04 -9.15 5.21
N TYR A 118 9.47 -9.06 3.94
CA TYR A 118 10.08 -10.17 3.23
C TYR A 118 11.27 -10.77 3.95
N ASP A 119 12.15 -9.95 4.50
CA ASP A 119 13.34 -10.41 5.23
C ASP A 119 13.01 -10.96 6.63
N PHE A 120 11.83 -10.66 7.15
CA PHE A 120 11.33 -11.19 8.44
C PHE A 120 10.40 -12.40 8.29
N ILE A 121 10.01 -12.80 7.06
CA ILE A 121 9.14 -13.97 6.84
C ILE A 121 9.72 -15.25 7.48
N PRO A 122 11.03 -15.54 7.36
CA PRO A 122 11.62 -16.73 7.99
C PRO A 122 11.69 -16.68 9.52
N ASP A 123 11.60 -15.48 10.11
CA ASP A 123 11.73 -15.30 11.55
C ASP A 123 10.34 -15.44 12.21
N GLU A 124 9.91 -16.65 12.50
CA GLU A 124 8.56 -16.96 13.02
C GLU A 124 8.25 -16.26 14.36
N SER A 125 9.28 -15.87 15.14
CA SER A 125 9.11 -15.11 16.38
C SER A 125 8.71 -13.66 16.16
N VAL A 126 8.89 -13.12 14.96
CA VAL A 126 8.55 -11.74 14.60
C VAL A 126 7.10 -11.68 14.09
N ARG A 127 6.24 -10.97 14.83
CA ARG A 127 4.85 -10.70 14.41
C ARG A 127 4.84 -9.72 13.24
N LEU A 128 4.13 -10.05 12.15
CA LEU A 128 3.97 -9.18 10.98
C LEU A 128 2.54 -8.67 10.92
N VAL A 129 2.36 -7.34 10.89
CA VAL A 129 1.04 -6.71 10.90
C VAL A 129 0.89 -5.73 9.75
N GLY A 130 -0.05 -6.01 8.85
CA GLY A 130 -0.47 -5.11 7.78
C GLY A 130 -1.65 -4.24 8.21
N ALA A 131 -1.55 -2.93 8.07
CA ALA A 131 -2.65 -2.00 8.35
C ALA A 131 -3.42 -1.69 7.06
N GLU A 132 -4.68 -2.13 6.96
CA GLU A 132 -5.57 -1.89 5.83
C GLU A 132 -6.46 -0.66 6.04
N ALA A 133 -6.86 0.00 4.94
CA ALA A 133 -7.76 1.15 5.00
C ALA A 133 -9.22 0.72 5.23
N ALA A 134 -9.71 0.91 6.44
CA ALA A 134 -11.12 0.70 6.80
C ALA A 134 -12.03 1.90 6.46
N GLY A 135 -11.50 2.98 5.92
CA GLY A 135 -12.28 4.14 5.47
C GLY A 135 -13.25 4.64 6.53
N LYS A 136 -14.54 4.57 6.25
CA LYS A 136 -15.62 4.94 7.20
C LYS A 136 -16.07 3.79 8.09
N GLY A 137 -15.33 2.69 8.12
CA GLY A 137 -15.61 1.48 8.88
C GLY A 137 -15.89 0.27 8.00
N ILE A 138 -15.37 -0.89 8.40
CA ILE A 138 -15.48 -2.16 7.64
C ILE A 138 -16.91 -2.72 7.53
N ASP A 139 -17.85 -2.22 8.30
CA ASP A 139 -19.26 -2.59 8.22
C ASP A 139 -20.07 -1.67 7.30
N THR A 140 -19.41 -0.68 6.70
CA THR A 140 -19.97 0.19 5.65
C THR A 140 -19.52 -0.31 4.28
N LYS A 141 -20.03 0.33 3.21
CA LYS A 141 -19.53 0.12 1.83
C LYS A 141 -18.33 1.04 1.49
N LEU A 142 -17.90 1.88 2.42
CA LEU A 142 -16.88 2.90 2.21
C LEU A 142 -15.56 2.49 2.93
N HIS A 143 -14.93 1.43 2.42
CA HIS A 143 -13.64 0.94 2.89
C HIS A 143 -12.85 0.28 1.75
N ALA A 144 -11.56 0.03 1.96
CA ALA A 144 -10.66 -0.73 1.09
C ALA A 144 -9.92 -1.87 1.84
N ALA A 145 -10.50 -2.35 2.96
CA ALA A 145 -9.93 -3.43 3.77
C ALA A 145 -10.14 -4.79 3.08
N THR A 146 -9.26 -5.10 2.16
CA THR A 146 -9.38 -6.21 1.19
C THR A 146 -9.16 -7.58 1.84
N VAL A 147 -8.20 -7.72 2.75
CA VAL A 147 -7.94 -9.01 3.43
C VAL A 147 -9.04 -9.27 4.47
N ALA A 148 -9.47 -8.23 5.18
CA ALA A 148 -10.49 -8.38 6.23
C ALA A 148 -11.89 -8.70 5.69
N LYS A 149 -12.27 -8.21 4.52
CA LYS A 149 -13.65 -8.30 3.98
C LYS A 149 -13.75 -8.87 2.57
N GLY A 150 -12.63 -9.06 1.89
CA GLY A 150 -12.60 -9.57 0.52
C GLY A 150 -12.72 -11.09 0.42
N SER A 151 -12.84 -11.56 -0.79
CA SER A 151 -12.85 -12.97 -1.16
C SER A 151 -11.85 -13.27 -2.26
N LEU A 152 -11.48 -14.55 -2.43
CA LEU A 152 -10.55 -14.97 -3.49
C LEU A 152 -11.15 -14.74 -4.87
N GLY A 153 -10.39 -14.12 -5.74
CA GLY A 153 -10.78 -13.83 -7.12
C GLY A 153 -9.57 -13.74 -8.05
N ILE A 154 -9.85 -13.43 -9.33
CA ILE A 154 -8.83 -13.16 -10.34
C ILE A 154 -9.13 -11.79 -10.95
N PHE A 155 -8.17 -10.88 -10.83
CA PHE A 155 -8.28 -9.54 -11.38
C PHE A 155 -6.88 -8.98 -11.70
N HIS A 156 -6.75 -8.13 -12.71
CA HIS A 156 -5.46 -7.56 -13.15
C HIS A 156 -4.35 -8.62 -13.34
N GLY A 157 -4.73 -9.83 -13.84
CA GLY A 157 -3.77 -10.90 -14.13
C GLY A 157 -3.23 -11.65 -12.91
N MET A 158 -3.78 -11.46 -11.72
CA MET A 158 -3.37 -12.16 -10.49
C MET A 158 -4.55 -12.83 -9.79
N LYS A 159 -4.26 -13.90 -9.06
CA LYS A 159 -5.19 -14.52 -8.11
C LYS A 159 -4.85 -14.04 -6.71
N SER A 160 -5.82 -13.36 -6.06
CA SER A 160 -5.63 -12.78 -4.73
C SER A 160 -6.98 -12.57 -4.03
N TYR A 161 -6.97 -11.85 -2.89
CA TYR A 161 -8.19 -11.34 -2.27
C TYR A 161 -8.60 -10.01 -2.92
N PHE A 162 -9.91 -9.89 -3.18
CA PHE A 162 -10.53 -8.69 -3.75
C PHE A 162 -11.82 -8.37 -3.03
N LEU A 163 -12.14 -7.08 -2.94
CA LEU A 163 -13.48 -6.63 -2.60
C LEU A 163 -14.36 -6.80 -3.83
N GLN A 164 -15.33 -7.71 -3.76
CA GLN A 164 -16.23 -8.05 -4.84
C GLN A 164 -17.64 -8.33 -4.30
N ASN A 165 -18.63 -8.13 -5.16
CA ASN A 165 -20.01 -8.40 -4.85
C ASN A 165 -20.35 -9.92 -5.02
N GLU A 166 -21.61 -10.29 -4.79
CA GLU A 166 -22.07 -11.68 -4.88
C GLU A 166 -21.93 -12.27 -6.30
N GLU A 167 -21.96 -11.41 -7.33
CA GLU A 167 -21.74 -11.80 -8.74
C GLU A 167 -20.26 -11.87 -9.13
N GLY A 168 -19.33 -11.62 -8.19
CA GLY A 168 -17.89 -11.64 -8.43
C GLY A 168 -17.36 -10.40 -9.15
N GLN A 169 -18.15 -9.32 -9.23
CA GLN A 169 -17.69 -8.04 -9.78
C GLN A 169 -16.93 -7.26 -8.73
N ILE A 170 -15.86 -6.59 -9.15
CA ILE A 170 -15.07 -5.74 -8.26
C ILE A 170 -15.93 -4.61 -7.70
N ALA A 171 -16.05 -4.56 -6.39
CA ALA A 171 -16.81 -3.55 -5.68
C ALA A 171 -16.09 -2.18 -5.70
N PRO A 172 -16.83 -1.07 -5.70
CA PRO A 172 -16.24 0.24 -5.40
C PRO A 172 -15.61 0.23 -4.01
N VAL A 173 -14.51 0.92 -3.86
CA VAL A 173 -13.78 1.07 -2.61
C VAL A 173 -13.65 2.54 -2.21
N TYR A 174 -13.24 2.78 -0.98
CA TYR A 174 -13.03 4.12 -0.47
C TYR A 174 -11.93 4.14 0.58
N SER A 175 -11.06 5.13 0.49
CA SER A 175 -10.11 5.53 1.52
C SER A 175 -9.82 7.03 1.38
N ILE A 176 -9.58 7.72 2.49
CA ILE A 176 -9.01 9.07 2.48
C ILE A 176 -7.62 9.07 1.82
N SER A 177 -6.91 7.96 1.92
CA SER A 177 -5.59 7.75 1.32
C SER A 177 -5.74 7.23 -0.11
N ALA A 178 -5.34 8.04 -1.09
CA ALA A 178 -5.35 7.65 -2.50
C ALA A 178 -4.48 6.40 -2.78
N GLY A 179 -3.36 6.23 -2.07
CA GLY A 179 -2.47 5.08 -2.24
C GLY A 179 -2.99 3.77 -1.64
N LEU A 180 -4.05 3.81 -0.81
CA LEU A 180 -4.71 2.63 -0.25
C LEU A 180 -6.10 2.38 -0.86
N ASP A 181 -6.55 3.25 -1.76
CA ASP A 181 -7.87 3.20 -2.42
C ASP A 181 -7.87 2.19 -3.59
N TYR A 182 -7.67 0.89 -3.27
CA TYR A 182 -7.61 -0.19 -4.24
C TYR A 182 -8.34 -1.44 -3.72
N PRO A 183 -9.15 -2.11 -4.56
CA PRO A 183 -10.00 -3.24 -4.13
C PRO A 183 -9.30 -4.58 -4.04
N GLY A 184 -7.99 -4.64 -3.99
CA GLY A 184 -7.22 -5.88 -4.01
C GLY A 184 -5.91 -5.77 -3.21
N VAL A 185 -5.25 -6.89 -3.00
CA VAL A 185 -3.95 -6.98 -2.34
C VAL A 185 -3.00 -7.86 -3.15
N GLY A 186 -1.70 -7.66 -3.00
CA GLY A 186 -0.70 -8.49 -3.68
C GLY A 186 -0.82 -9.98 -3.33
N PRO A 187 -0.54 -10.90 -4.29
CA PRO A 187 -0.73 -12.33 -4.09
C PRO A 187 0.17 -12.92 -2.99
N GLU A 188 1.34 -12.34 -2.73
CA GLU A 188 2.19 -12.77 -1.61
C GLU A 188 1.56 -12.40 -0.25
N HIS A 189 0.95 -11.22 -0.13
CA HIS A 189 0.17 -10.86 1.06
C HIS A 189 -1.01 -11.82 1.28
N ALA A 190 -1.72 -12.17 0.20
CA ALA A 190 -2.79 -13.15 0.26
C ALA A 190 -2.29 -14.51 0.78
N ASN A 191 -1.10 -14.93 0.38
CA ASN A 191 -0.47 -16.15 0.90
C ASN A 191 -0.06 -16.02 2.36
N LEU A 192 0.55 -14.89 2.77
CA LEU A 192 0.94 -14.66 4.17
C LEU A 192 -0.29 -14.68 5.11
N TYR A 193 -1.39 -14.10 4.68
CA TYR A 193 -2.66 -14.17 5.42
C TYR A 193 -3.19 -15.59 5.51
N LYS A 194 -3.28 -16.29 4.37
CA LYS A 194 -3.80 -17.66 4.30
C LYS A 194 -3.01 -18.65 5.15
N THR A 195 -1.70 -18.46 5.25
CA THR A 195 -0.80 -19.32 6.06
C THR A 195 -0.71 -18.89 7.51
N GLY A 196 -1.36 -17.78 7.89
CA GLY A 196 -1.28 -17.23 9.25
C GLY A 196 0.10 -16.60 9.57
N ARG A 197 0.93 -16.32 8.55
CA ARG A 197 2.26 -15.72 8.78
C ARG A 197 2.17 -14.22 9.04
N ALA A 198 1.18 -13.53 8.49
CA ALA A 198 0.92 -12.11 8.76
C ALA A 198 -0.55 -11.89 9.11
N GLU A 199 -0.79 -10.92 9.97
CA GLU A 199 -2.11 -10.41 10.35
C GLU A 199 -2.42 -9.14 9.56
N TYR A 200 -3.71 -8.86 9.37
CA TYR A 200 -4.15 -7.62 8.72
C TYR A 200 -5.24 -6.97 9.57
N VAL A 201 -4.99 -5.72 9.95
CA VAL A 201 -5.86 -4.96 10.85
C VAL A 201 -6.48 -3.77 10.13
N PRO A 202 -7.81 -3.60 10.22
CA PRO A 202 -8.49 -2.46 9.61
C PRO A 202 -8.29 -1.20 10.45
N ILE A 203 -7.94 -0.10 9.78
CA ILE A 203 -7.75 1.24 10.36
C ILE A 203 -8.65 2.23 9.63
N THR A 204 -9.47 2.94 10.38
CA THR A 204 -10.38 3.96 9.82
C THR A 204 -9.63 5.24 9.42
N ASP A 205 -10.28 6.05 8.57
CA ASP A 205 -9.74 7.37 8.18
C ASP A 205 -9.47 8.26 9.40
N GLU A 206 -10.39 8.25 10.38
CA GLU A 206 -10.26 9.03 11.60
C GLU A 206 -9.05 8.60 12.43
N GLU A 207 -8.86 7.28 12.63
CA GLU A 207 -7.70 6.74 13.34
C GLU A 207 -6.39 7.08 12.63
N ALA A 208 -6.37 7.02 11.30
CA ALA A 208 -5.20 7.37 10.51
C ALA A 208 -4.84 8.86 10.64
N VAL A 209 -5.83 9.77 10.58
CA VAL A 209 -5.60 11.21 10.75
C VAL A 209 -5.12 11.53 12.16
N GLN A 210 -5.74 10.94 13.19
CA GLN A 210 -5.30 11.10 14.58
C GLN A 210 -3.86 10.61 14.79
N ALA A 211 -3.50 9.49 14.19
CA ALA A 211 -2.15 8.95 14.26
C ALA A 211 -1.11 9.82 13.52
N LEU A 212 -1.51 10.42 12.39
CA LEU A 212 -0.69 11.40 11.66
C LEU A 212 -0.39 12.61 12.54
N GLU A 213 -1.44 13.19 13.17
CA GLU A 213 -1.27 14.32 14.08
C GLU A 213 -0.40 13.94 15.29
N TYR A 214 -0.63 12.76 15.86
CA TYR A 214 0.14 12.26 17.00
C TYR A 214 1.63 12.18 16.66
N LEU A 215 2.00 11.48 15.60
CA LEU A 215 3.40 11.34 15.19
C LEU A 215 4.04 12.70 14.86
N SER A 216 3.28 13.58 14.20
CA SER A 216 3.76 14.92 13.86
C SER A 216 4.09 15.76 15.09
N ARG A 217 3.26 15.68 16.13
CA ARG A 217 3.45 16.46 17.37
C ARG A 217 4.50 15.87 18.30
N THR A 218 4.64 14.53 18.35
CA THR A 218 5.57 13.87 19.28
C THR A 218 6.97 13.74 18.72
N GLU A 219 7.09 13.45 17.41
CA GLU A 219 8.38 13.14 16.78
C GLU A 219 8.81 14.17 15.73
N GLY A 220 7.94 15.14 15.38
CA GLY A 220 8.22 16.11 14.31
C GLY A 220 8.24 15.48 12.91
N ILE A 221 7.68 14.27 12.76
CA ILE A 221 7.60 13.54 11.49
C ILE A 221 6.18 13.66 10.94
N ILE A 222 6.03 14.27 9.78
CA ILE A 222 4.74 14.34 9.08
C ILE A 222 4.67 13.17 8.09
N PRO A 223 4.01 12.05 8.44
CA PRO A 223 3.91 10.90 7.57
C PRO A 223 2.87 11.12 6.48
N ALA A 224 2.99 10.41 5.35
CA ALA A 224 1.88 10.30 4.40
C ALA A 224 0.66 9.65 5.08
N ILE A 225 -0.56 9.97 4.62
CA ILE A 225 -1.80 9.37 5.17
C ILE A 225 -1.74 7.84 5.07
N GLU A 226 -1.15 7.30 4.01
CA GLU A 226 -0.88 5.87 3.87
C GLU A 226 -0.12 5.32 5.08
N SER A 227 1.03 5.94 5.39
CA SER A 227 1.91 5.50 6.49
C SER A 227 1.28 5.72 7.86
N ALA A 228 0.40 6.71 8.00
CA ALA A 228 -0.33 6.97 9.22
C ALA A 228 -1.22 5.79 9.64
N HIS A 229 -1.70 4.97 8.69
CA HIS A 229 -2.40 3.72 9.00
C HIS A 229 -1.50 2.74 9.78
N ALA A 230 -0.22 2.65 9.43
CA ALA A 230 0.72 1.83 10.19
C ALA A 230 0.96 2.37 11.60
N VAL A 231 1.04 3.70 11.76
CA VAL A 231 1.15 4.34 13.09
C VAL A 231 -0.11 4.09 13.91
N ALA A 232 -1.29 4.21 13.34
CA ALA A 232 -2.56 3.93 14.03
C ALA A 232 -2.64 2.46 14.50
N ALA A 233 -2.22 1.51 13.66
CA ALA A 233 -2.12 0.11 14.05
C ALA A 233 -1.12 -0.09 15.20
N ALA A 234 0.03 0.57 15.14
CA ALA A 234 1.03 0.53 16.19
C ALA A 234 0.49 1.08 17.53
N LEU A 235 -0.26 2.18 17.51
CA LEU A 235 -0.90 2.75 18.71
C LEU A 235 -1.93 1.81 19.35
N LYS A 236 -2.58 0.96 18.56
CA LYS A 236 -3.49 -0.09 19.07
C LYS A 236 -2.72 -1.27 19.68
N ILE A 237 -1.59 -1.64 19.11
CA ILE A 237 -0.80 -2.81 19.51
C ILE A 237 0.13 -2.51 20.69
N ALA A 238 0.74 -1.32 20.71
CA ALA A 238 1.75 -0.97 21.72
C ALA A 238 1.30 -1.15 23.17
N PRO A 239 0.04 -0.82 23.58
CA PRO A 239 -0.41 -1.05 24.95
C PRO A 239 -0.46 -2.53 25.38
N GLU A 240 -0.48 -3.46 24.41
CA GLU A 240 -0.48 -4.91 24.66
C GLU A 240 0.94 -5.48 24.75
N MET A 241 1.94 -4.71 24.35
CA MET A 241 3.35 -5.12 24.36
C MET A 241 3.98 -4.90 25.72
N LYS A 242 4.97 -5.74 26.04
CA LYS A 242 5.80 -5.55 27.24
C LYS A 242 6.81 -4.43 27.04
N PRO A 243 7.28 -3.78 28.12
CA PRO A 243 8.23 -2.65 28.03
C PRO A 243 9.57 -2.96 27.37
N ASP A 244 9.98 -4.23 27.35
CA ASP A 244 11.22 -4.71 26.73
C ASP A 244 11.05 -5.19 25.29
N GLN A 245 9.82 -5.19 24.76
CA GLN A 245 9.55 -5.56 23.38
C GLN A 245 9.80 -4.41 22.40
N ILE A 246 10.24 -4.75 21.21
CA ILE A 246 10.59 -3.80 20.15
C ILE A 246 9.62 -3.92 18.99
N MET A 247 9.09 -2.77 18.55
CA MET A 247 8.25 -2.66 17.36
C MET A 247 8.97 -1.83 16.29
N ILE A 248 8.97 -2.32 15.05
CA ILE A 248 9.33 -1.52 13.86
C ILE A 248 8.04 -1.05 13.19
N ILE A 249 7.95 0.25 12.94
CA ILE A 249 6.84 0.87 12.19
C ILE A 249 7.40 1.40 10.87
N ASN A 250 6.90 0.92 9.74
CA ASN A 250 7.34 1.36 8.42
C ASN A 250 6.64 2.67 8.01
N ILE A 251 7.36 3.79 8.09
CA ILE A 251 6.92 5.09 7.59
C ILE A 251 7.35 5.20 6.12
N SER A 252 6.53 4.68 5.24
CA SER A 252 6.83 4.48 3.81
C SER A 252 6.80 5.74 2.95
N GLY A 253 6.27 6.85 3.46
CA GLY A 253 6.19 8.11 2.73
C GLY A 253 5.95 9.31 3.62
N ARG A 254 6.27 10.50 3.08
CA ARG A 254 6.08 11.80 3.74
C ARG A 254 4.75 12.43 3.33
N GLY A 255 4.17 13.22 4.24
CA GLY A 255 2.81 13.76 4.14
C GLY A 255 2.68 15.13 3.46
N ASP A 256 3.75 15.72 2.92
CA ASP A 256 3.68 17.04 2.27
C ASP A 256 2.67 17.10 1.10
N LYS A 257 2.41 15.98 0.45
CA LYS A 257 1.39 15.85 -0.60
C LYS A 257 -0.04 15.91 -0.07
N ASP A 258 -0.25 15.61 1.22
CA ASP A 258 -1.57 15.36 1.84
C ASP A 258 -2.09 16.55 2.64
N MET A 259 -1.26 17.59 2.84
CA MET A 259 -1.58 18.76 3.70
C MET A 259 -2.86 19.50 3.34
N GLN A 260 -3.39 19.34 2.13
CA GLN A 260 -4.65 19.96 1.70
C GLN A 260 -5.87 19.04 1.93
N GLN A 261 -5.65 17.80 2.35
CA GLN A 261 -6.72 16.80 2.56
C GLN A 261 -7.03 16.60 4.05
N ILE A 262 -6.15 17.05 4.90
CA ILE A 262 -6.23 17.07 6.36
C ILE A 262 -6.66 18.44 6.82
#